data_a67e917f45a44352feee6834a32f0099
#
_entry.id   a67e917f45a44352feee6834a32f0099
#
_cell.length_a   1.000
_cell.length_b   1.000
_cell.length_c   1.000
_cell.angle_alpha   90.00
_cell.angle_beta   90.00
_cell.angle_gamma   90.00
#
_symmetry.space_group_name_H-M   'P 1'
#
loop_
_entity.id
_entity.type
_entity.pdbx_description
1 polymer ?
#
loop_
_entity_poly.entity_id
_entity_poly.type
_entity_poly.pdbx_seq_one_letter_code
_entity_poly.pdbx_strand_id
1 'polypeptide(L)'
;MAQWVQLITGKTDMLILNSEKDTVPTIFEDEVVSSSILDRSNDVCVVRKDKYNIVQTLNYWFPYFKQTQDYSQTQRYHKSYRIQDRNGAPISRTTISPYDIYVKKYADVLGWDWRLICSLIYPESKFKMGVSSSRGAIGLMQIKEAVAKTYGINDIYDPEQNIKAGIYHLARLQNIYKKAGADPENLIKLTLAAYNCGEGRLADCMALAKEKGLDPLVWENLAEVIPLMKEEEHYKSDVVKLGRFNGGETLKFVELILERYGQYCQSVEK
;
A
#
# COMPACT_ATOMS: atom_id res chain seq x y z
N MET A 1 10.89 4.98 30.64
CA MET A 1 9.78 5.23 31.61
C MET A 1 8.41 5.44 30.93
N ALA A 2 8.22 6.40 30.00
CA ALA A 2 6.90 6.68 29.41
C ALA A 2 6.24 5.46 28.74
N GLN A 3 6.98 4.63 28.02
CA GLN A 3 6.45 3.42 27.36
C GLN A 3 5.97 2.35 28.37
N TRP A 4 6.68 2.19 29.47
CA TRP A 4 6.29 1.28 30.56
C TRP A 4 4.99 1.70 31.22
N VAL A 5 4.82 3.00 31.48
CA VAL A 5 3.54 3.52 31.99
C VAL A 5 2.41 3.28 31.01
N GLN A 6 2.64 3.42 29.70
CA GLN A 6 1.61 3.10 28.69
C GLN A 6 1.23 1.62 28.69
N LEU A 7 2.20 0.71 28.83
CA LEU A 7 1.95 -0.72 28.95
C LEU A 7 1.11 -1.04 30.19
N ILE A 8 1.54 -0.59 31.36
CA ILE A 8 0.85 -0.89 32.63
C ILE A 8 -0.55 -0.29 32.69
N THR A 9 -0.75 0.91 32.13
CA THR A 9 -2.07 1.57 32.10
C THR A 9 -2.98 1.05 30.98
N GLY A 10 -2.52 0.09 30.16
CA GLY A 10 -3.31 -0.49 29.08
C GLY A 10 -3.46 0.39 27.84
N LYS A 11 -2.69 1.47 27.70
CA LYS A 11 -2.64 2.29 26.48
C LYS A 11 -1.85 1.63 25.36
N THR A 12 -1.02 0.65 25.71
CA THR A 12 -0.28 -0.22 24.81
C THR A 12 -0.42 -1.65 25.29
N ASP A 13 -0.64 -2.61 24.39
CA ASP A 13 -0.82 -4.02 24.74
C ASP A 13 0.49 -4.76 24.94
N MET A 14 1.56 -4.34 24.23
CA MET A 14 2.87 -4.98 24.30
C MET A 14 3.99 -3.98 24.02
N LEU A 15 5.20 -4.32 24.50
CA LEU A 15 6.47 -3.71 24.13
C LEU A 15 7.38 -4.77 23.49
N ILE A 16 8.17 -4.37 22.50
CA ILE A 16 9.27 -5.18 21.99
C ILE A 16 10.57 -4.59 22.56
N LEU A 17 11.33 -5.40 23.24
CA LEU A 17 12.58 -5.05 23.90
C LEU A 17 13.70 -5.93 23.43
N ASN A 18 14.91 -5.41 23.42
CA ASN A 18 16.10 -6.21 23.23
C ASN A 18 16.56 -6.75 24.60
N SER A 19 16.54 -8.07 24.78
CA SER A 19 16.82 -8.71 26.08
C SER A 19 18.27 -8.52 26.61
N GLU A 20 19.21 -8.10 25.75
CA GLU A 20 20.58 -7.81 26.16
C GLU A 20 20.81 -6.33 26.50
N LYS A 21 19.99 -5.43 25.96
CA LYS A 21 20.19 -3.97 26.06
C LYS A 21 19.16 -3.27 26.93
N ASP A 22 17.95 -3.84 26.98
CA ASP A 22 16.83 -3.24 27.67
C ASP A 22 16.50 -4.04 28.92
N THR A 23 16.29 -3.36 30.04
CA THR A 23 15.88 -3.99 31.30
C THR A 23 14.47 -3.58 31.68
N VAL A 24 13.72 -4.50 32.25
CA VAL A 24 12.44 -4.19 32.90
C VAL A 24 12.75 -3.35 34.13
N PRO A 25 12.12 -2.16 34.30
CA PRO A 25 12.28 -1.40 35.56
C PRO A 25 11.77 -2.21 36.73
N THR A 26 12.52 -2.24 37.84
CA THR A 26 12.22 -3.04 39.03
C THR A 26 10.81 -2.82 39.56
N ILE A 27 10.29 -1.61 39.43
CA ILE A 27 8.92 -1.25 39.86
C ILE A 27 7.82 -1.94 39.04
N PHE A 28 8.13 -2.53 37.89
CA PHE A 28 7.17 -3.21 37.01
C PHE A 28 7.46 -4.70 36.82
N GLU A 29 8.54 -5.24 37.40
CA GLU A 29 8.94 -6.64 37.24
C GLU A 29 7.82 -7.62 37.63
N ASP A 30 7.05 -7.29 38.68
CA ASP A 30 5.94 -8.12 39.12
C ASP A 30 4.66 -7.98 38.31
N GLU A 31 4.58 -6.99 37.40
CA GLU A 31 3.37 -6.69 36.63
C GLU A 31 3.45 -7.17 35.18
N VAL A 32 4.61 -7.62 34.71
CA VAL A 32 4.84 -7.99 33.34
C VAL A 32 5.42 -9.39 33.18
N VAL A 33 5.27 -9.93 31.97
CA VAL A 33 5.88 -11.20 31.54
C VAL A 33 6.47 -11.05 30.15
N SER A 34 7.55 -11.76 29.87
CA SER A 34 8.24 -11.73 28.59
C SER A 34 8.07 -13.03 27.81
N SER A 35 8.06 -12.95 26.48
CA SER A 35 8.19 -14.12 25.60
C SER A 35 9.62 -14.68 25.65
N SER A 36 9.81 -15.86 25.06
CA SER A 36 11.13 -16.30 24.61
C SER A 36 11.67 -15.36 23.53
N ILE A 37 12.99 -15.45 23.27
CA ILE A 37 13.65 -14.64 22.22
C ILE A 37 12.97 -14.91 20.86
N LEU A 38 12.50 -13.83 20.23
CA LEU A 38 11.75 -13.91 18.98
C LEU A 38 12.67 -14.14 17.78
N ASP A 39 13.83 -13.48 17.75
CA ASP A 39 14.72 -13.55 16.61
C ASP A 39 16.22 -13.47 16.99
N ARG A 40 17.09 -13.31 15.99
CA ARG A 40 18.55 -13.21 16.16
C ARG A 40 19.02 -11.88 16.75
N SER A 41 18.14 -10.89 16.85
CA SER A 41 18.42 -9.58 17.48
C SER A 41 18.21 -9.61 18.99
N ASN A 42 17.84 -10.76 19.55
CA ASN A 42 17.52 -10.97 20.97
C ASN A 42 16.29 -10.17 21.43
N ASP A 43 15.36 -9.92 20.51
CA ASP A 43 14.14 -9.23 20.83
C ASP A 43 13.13 -10.15 21.54
N VAL A 44 12.48 -9.62 22.55
CA VAL A 44 11.42 -10.27 23.32
C VAL A 44 10.17 -9.39 23.33
N CYS A 45 9.01 -10.02 23.38
CA CYS A 45 7.75 -9.35 23.58
C CYS A 45 7.43 -9.31 25.07
N VAL A 46 7.16 -8.13 25.62
CA VAL A 46 6.76 -7.93 27.02
C VAL A 46 5.33 -7.46 27.06
N VAL A 47 4.51 -8.11 27.89
CA VAL A 47 3.11 -7.79 28.11
C VAL A 47 2.81 -7.74 29.60
N ARG A 48 1.65 -7.16 29.97
CA ARG A 48 1.18 -7.29 31.36
C ARG A 48 0.87 -8.75 31.70
N LYS A 49 0.98 -9.12 32.98
CA LYS A 49 0.69 -10.48 33.45
C LYS A 49 -0.74 -10.96 33.13
N ASP A 50 -1.72 -10.07 33.13
CA ASP A 50 -3.11 -10.40 32.78
C ASP A 50 -3.27 -10.77 31.28
N LYS A 51 -2.27 -10.48 30.46
CA LYS A 51 -2.19 -10.80 29.03
C LYS A 51 -1.21 -11.96 28.72
N TYR A 52 -0.93 -12.82 29.69
CA TYR A 52 0.00 -13.93 29.55
C TYR A 52 -0.31 -14.87 28.36
N ASN A 53 -1.57 -15.00 28.01
CA ASN A 53 -2.02 -15.76 26.84
C ASN A 53 -1.36 -15.27 25.52
N ILE A 54 -1.05 -13.98 25.39
CA ILE A 54 -0.34 -13.45 24.23
C ILE A 54 1.07 -14.03 24.17
N VAL A 55 1.79 -14.06 25.31
CA VAL A 55 3.13 -14.63 25.39
C VAL A 55 3.12 -16.12 25.07
N GLN A 56 2.15 -16.87 25.61
CA GLN A 56 2.00 -18.29 25.28
C GLN A 56 1.77 -18.51 23.79
N THR A 57 0.87 -17.71 23.19
CA THR A 57 0.58 -17.79 21.75
C THR A 57 1.82 -17.47 20.93
N LEU A 58 2.58 -16.42 21.27
CA LEU A 58 3.81 -16.06 20.58
C LEU A 58 4.88 -17.17 20.71
N ASN A 59 5.09 -17.71 21.90
CA ASN A 59 6.07 -18.75 22.15
C ASN A 59 5.75 -20.05 21.40
N TYR A 60 4.47 -20.34 21.16
CA TYR A 60 4.03 -21.49 20.37
C TYR A 60 4.06 -21.20 18.86
N TRP A 61 3.47 -20.08 18.45
CA TRP A 61 3.26 -19.76 17.04
C TRP A 61 4.55 -19.31 16.34
N PHE A 62 5.38 -18.52 17.01
CA PHE A 62 6.55 -17.90 16.36
C PHE A 62 7.61 -18.92 15.90
N PRO A 63 7.95 -19.96 16.66
CA PRO A 63 8.81 -21.05 16.17
C PRO A 63 8.24 -21.79 14.97
N TYR A 64 6.92 -22.00 14.94
CA TYR A 64 6.22 -22.57 13.79
C TYR A 64 6.29 -21.64 12.58
N PHE A 65 5.95 -20.36 12.76
CA PHE A 65 6.01 -19.34 11.71
C PHE A 65 7.41 -19.24 11.09
N LYS A 66 8.48 -19.33 11.88
CA LYS A 66 9.86 -19.32 11.38
C LYS A 66 10.18 -20.43 10.37
N GLN A 67 9.42 -21.51 10.38
CA GLN A 67 9.60 -22.62 9.45
C GLN A 67 8.80 -22.44 8.15
N THR A 68 7.93 -21.44 8.08
CA THR A 68 7.11 -21.20 6.90
C THR A 68 7.87 -20.45 5.80
N GLN A 69 7.37 -20.60 4.58
CA GLN A 69 7.86 -19.85 3.42
C GLN A 69 7.62 -18.35 3.59
N ASP A 70 6.52 -17.94 4.25
CA ASP A 70 6.17 -16.56 4.52
C ASP A 70 7.20 -15.88 5.41
N TYR A 71 7.72 -16.56 6.43
CA TYR A 71 8.81 -16.02 7.24
C TYR A 71 10.09 -15.81 6.43
N SER A 72 10.46 -16.77 5.58
CA SER A 72 11.63 -16.64 4.72
C SER A 72 11.49 -15.47 3.73
N GLN A 73 10.32 -15.25 3.18
CA GLN A 73 10.00 -14.10 2.31
C GLN A 73 10.07 -12.80 3.08
N THR A 74 9.48 -12.74 4.29
CA THR A 74 9.54 -11.57 5.17
C THR A 74 10.98 -11.20 5.54
N GLN A 75 11.81 -12.21 5.84
CA GLN A 75 13.24 -12.00 6.13
C GLN A 75 14.02 -11.48 4.90
N ARG A 76 13.73 -11.98 3.70
CA ARG A 76 14.32 -11.48 2.46
C ARG A 76 13.92 -10.02 2.23
N TYR A 77 12.66 -9.68 2.48
CA TYR A 77 12.16 -8.32 2.41
C TYR A 77 12.89 -7.38 3.37
N HIS A 78 13.02 -7.72 4.64
CA HIS A 78 13.74 -6.89 5.60
C HIS A 78 15.22 -6.73 5.27
N LYS A 79 15.87 -7.75 4.69
CA LYS A 79 17.25 -7.63 4.20
C LYS A 79 17.35 -6.71 2.97
N SER A 80 16.37 -6.73 2.07
CA SER A 80 16.34 -5.87 0.88
C SER A 80 15.98 -4.41 1.18
N TYR A 81 15.35 -4.13 2.33
CA TYR A 81 14.94 -2.78 2.72
C TYR A 81 16.10 -1.88 3.23
N ARG A 82 17.29 -2.40 3.39
CA ARG A 82 18.49 -1.58 3.60
C ARG A 82 18.86 -0.94 2.27
N ILE A 83 18.31 0.27 2.03
CA ILE A 83 18.40 1.03 0.76
C ILE A 83 19.84 1.45 0.45
N GLN A 84 20.69 1.51 1.44
CA GLN A 84 22.10 1.91 1.32
C GLN A 84 22.97 0.97 2.14
N ASP A 85 24.15 0.67 1.65
CA ASP A 85 25.18 0.06 2.45
C ASP A 85 25.68 1.05 3.54
N ARG A 86 26.58 0.61 4.39
CA ARG A 86 27.16 1.47 5.44
C ARG A 86 27.89 2.70 4.88
N ASN A 87 28.19 2.73 3.58
CA ASN A 87 28.90 3.78 2.86
C ASN A 87 27.98 4.65 2.00
N GLY A 88 26.64 4.40 2.05
CA GLY A 88 25.66 5.16 1.29
C GLY A 88 25.51 4.75 -0.17
N ALA A 89 26.15 3.66 -0.62
CA ALA A 89 26.02 3.17 -1.97
C ALA A 89 24.67 2.44 -2.19
N PRO A 90 24.01 2.63 -3.34
CA PRO A 90 22.78 1.92 -3.66
C PRO A 90 23.09 0.41 -3.79
N ILE A 91 22.39 -0.40 -2.97
CA ILE A 91 22.47 -1.86 -3.09
C ILE A 91 21.55 -2.27 -4.24
N SER A 92 22.12 -2.93 -5.27
CA SER A 92 21.33 -3.59 -6.32
C SER A 92 20.35 -4.57 -5.69
N ARG A 93 19.05 -4.40 -5.97
CA ARG A 93 17.98 -5.18 -5.37
C ARG A 93 17.38 -6.11 -6.41
N THR A 94 17.14 -7.32 -6.00
CA THR A 94 16.32 -8.25 -6.78
C THR A 94 14.84 -8.20 -6.41
N THR A 95 14.48 -7.49 -5.32
CA THR A 95 13.12 -7.46 -4.76
C THR A 95 12.75 -6.08 -4.27
N ILE A 96 11.47 -5.71 -4.46
CA ILE A 96 10.83 -4.48 -3.94
C ILE A 96 10.05 -4.80 -2.66
N SER A 97 9.34 -5.92 -2.66
CA SER A 97 8.44 -6.32 -1.57
C SER A 97 8.40 -7.83 -1.38
N PRO A 98 7.89 -8.36 -0.26
CA PRO A 98 7.67 -9.80 -0.10
C PRO A 98 6.60 -10.36 -1.06
N TYR A 99 5.84 -9.48 -1.70
CA TYR A 99 4.71 -9.84 -2.56
C TYR A 99 5.04 -9.79 -4.06
N ASP A 100 6.28 -9.54 -4.42
CA ASP A 100 6.72 -9.40 -5.82
C ASP A 100 6.34 -10.61 -6.68
N ILE A 101 6.37 -11.82 -6.10
CA ILE A 101 5.96 -13.05 -6.80
C ILE A 101 4.51 -12.97 -7.28
N TYR A 102 3.61 -12.42 -6.46
CA TYR A 102 2.19 -12.27 -6.83
C TYR A 102 2.01 -11.11 -7.81
N VAL A 103 2.74 -10.01 -7.62
CA VAL A 103 2.68 -8.88 -8.56
C VAL A 103 3.16 -9.30 -9.94
N LYS A 104 4.32 -10.00 -10.04
CA LYS A 104 4.86 -10.53 -11.30
C LYS A 104 3.89 -11.53 -11.96
N LYS A 105 3.25 -12.40 -11.17
CA LYS A 105 2.27 -13.39 -11.67
C LYS A 105 1.11 -12.77 -12.43
N TYR A 106 0.64 -11.58 -12.01
CA TYR A 106 -0.54 -10.93 -12.61
C TYR A 106 -0.19 -9.70 -13.46
N ALA A 107 1.06 -9.24 -13.51
CA ALA A 107 1.46 -8.04 -14.24
C ALA A 107 1.12 -8.08 -15.73
N ASP A 108 1.20 -9.26 -16.36
CA ASP A 108 0.89 -9.47 -17.77
C ASP A 108 -0.57 -9.13 -18.13
N VAL A 109 -1.51 -9.21 -17.18
CA VAL A 109 -2.91 -8.82 -17.38
C VAL A 109 -3.04 -7.35 -17.75
N LEU A 110 -2.17 -6.51 -17.21
CA LEU A 110 -2.08 -5.07 -17.52
C LEU A 110 -1.15 -4.78 -18.70
N GLY A 111 -0.20 -5.67 -18.98
CA GLY A 111 0.95 -5.37 -19.81
C GLY A 111 1.90 -4.33 -19.20
N TRP A 112 1.82 -4.11 -17.90
CA TRP A 112 2.67 -3.17 -17.18
C TRP A 112 3.93 -3.84 -16.64
N ASP A 113 4.97 -3.04 -16.46
CA ASP A 113 6.11 -3.46 -15.66
C ASP A 113 5.65 -3.70 -14.21
N TRP A 114 6.00 -4.84 -13.65
CA TRP A 114 5.64 -5.21 -12.28
C TRP A 114 6.12 -4.18 -11.23
N ARG A 115 7.22 -3.46 -11.50
CA ARG A 115 7.75 -2.40 -10.64
C ARG A 115 6.81 -1.19 -10.59
N LEU A 116 6.08 -0.90 -11.67
CA LEU A 116 5.07 0.14 -11.70
C LEU A 116 3.88 -0.25 -10.79
N ILE A 117 3.47 -1.52 -10.80
CA ILE A 117 2.42 -2.02 -9.89
C ILE A 117 2.90 -1.94 -8.43
N CYS A 118 4.14 -2.33 -8.14
CA CYS A 118 4.72 -2.15 -6.81
C CYS A 118 4.75 -0.67 -6.38
N SER A 119 5.04 0.25 -7.32
CA SER A 119 5.05 1.69 -7.02
C SER A 119 3.68 2.25 -6.68
N LEU A 120 2.59 1.63 -7.19
CA LEU A 120 1.21 1.91 -6.79
C LEU A 120 0.88 1.31 -5.42
N ILE A 121 1.29 0.07 -5.13
CA ILE A 121 0.99 -0.59 -3.84
C ILE A 121 1.60 0.20 -2.67
N TYR A 122 2.73 0.85 -2.87
CA TYR A 122 3.41 1.57 -1.80
C TYR A 122 2.59 2.74 -1.20
N PRO A 123 2.06 3.71 -1.95
CA PRO A 123 1.20 4.76 -1.37
C PRO A 123 -0.12 4.21 -0.82
N GLU A 124 -0.65 3.10 -1.35
CA GLU A 124 -1.89 2.50 -0.87
C GLU A 124 -1.75 1.88 0.53
N SER A 125 -0.70 1.10 0.78
CA SER A 125 -0.57 0.32 2.02
C SER A 125 0.83 0.29 2.62
N LYS A 126 1.84 0.81 1.93
CA LYS A 126 3.27 0.59 2.24
C LYS A 126 3.59 -0.91 2.36
N PHE A 127 2.97 -1.72 1.51
CA PHE A 127 3.05 -3.19 1.55
C PHE A 127 2.57 -3.81 2.87
N LYS A 128 1.63 -3.19 3.57
CA LYS A 128 1.03 -3.72 4.80
C LYS A 128 -0.34 -4.31 4.51
N MET A 129 -0.51 -5.61 4.74
CA MET A 129 -1.78 -6.31 4.47
C MET A 129 -2.90 -5.90 5.44
N GLY A 130 -2.59 -5.64 6.69
CA GLY A 130 -3.55 -5.29 7.74
C GLY A 130 -4.12 -3.87 7.69
N VAL A 131 -3.89 -3.11 6.60
CA VAL A 131 -4.39 -1.73 6.49
C VAL A 131 -5.82 -1.72 5.94
N SER A 132 -6.70 -0.97 6.63
CA SER A 132 -8.03 -0.65 6.13
C SER A 132 -8.28 0.86 6.23
N SER A 133 -8.97 1.40 5.23
CA SER A 133 -9.36 2.81 5.22
C SER A 133 -10.74 3.02 5.86
N SER A 134 -11.03 4.25 6.30
CA SER A 134 -12.36 4.64 6.80
C SER A 134 -13.48 4.49 5.75
N ARG A 135 -13.11 4.36 4.46
CA ARG A 135 -14.05 4.14 3.35
C ARG A 135 -14.20 2.66 2.96
N GLY A 136 -13.65 1.73 3.77
CA GLY A 136 -13.76 0.30 3.57
C GLY A 136 -12.83 -0.28 2.49
N ALA A 137 -11.75 0.41 2.13
CA ALA A 137 -10.69 -0.15 1.30
C ALA A 137 -9.76 -1.02 2.17
N ILE A 138 -9.30 -2.16 1.66
CA ILE A 138 -8.60 -3.20 2.42
C ILE A 138 -7.32 -3.64 1.70
N GLY A 139 -6.28 -3.89 2.48
CA GLY A 139 -5.08 -4.63 2.11
C GLY A 139 -4.10 -3.87 1.24
N LEU A 140 -3.25 -4.63 0.54
CA LEU A 140 -2.10 -4.13 -0.21
C LEU A 140 -2.46 -3.09 -1.26
N MET A 141 -3.51 -3.36 -2.03
CA MET A 141 -3.97 -2.49 -3.11
C MET A 141 -5.21 -1.67 -2.74
N GLN A 142 -5.60 -1.62 -1.45
CA GLN A 142 -6.72 -0.82 -0.96
C GLN A 142 -8.00 -1.00 -1.80
N ILE A 143 -8.40 -2.25 -2.01
CA ILE A 143 -9.59 -2.60 -2.78
C ILE A 143 -10.79 -2.76 -1.82
N LYS A 144 -11.95 -2.28 -2.25
CA LYS A 144 -13.21 -2.52 -1.52
C LYS A 144 -13.70 -3.94 -1.77
N GLU A 145 -14.25 -4.58 -0.73
CA GLU A 145 -14.75 -5.95 -0.81
C GLU A 145 -15.77 -6.15 -1.95
N ALA A 146 -16.69 -5.19 -2.13
CA ALA A 146 -17.67 -5.23 -3.22
C ALA A 146 -17.01 -5.27 -4.60
N VAL A 147 -15.89 -4.54 -4.79
CA VAL A 147 -15.12 -4.55 -6.05
C VAL A 147 -14.38 -5.88 -6.20
N ALA A 148 -13.75 -6.39 -5.14
CA ALA A 148 -13.05 -7.67 -5.17
C ALA A 148 -13.99 -8.83 -5.55
N LYS A 149 -15.20 -8.85 -5.02
CA LYS A 149 -16.23 -9.85 -5.37
C LYS A 149 -16.57 -9.89 -6.86
N THR A 150 -16.53 -8.76 -7.57
CA THR A 150 -16.78 -8.73 -9.02
C THR A 150 -15.72 -9.48 -9.83
N TYR A 151 -14.55 -9.72 -9.24
CA TYR A 151 -13.43 -10.48 -9.84
C TYR A 151 -13.32 -11.90 -9.29
N GLY A 152 -14.34 -12.40 -8.57
CA GLY A 152 -14.36 -13.75 -8.02
C GLY A 152 -13.39 -13.94 -6.84
N ILE A 153 -13.08 -12.88 -6.12
CA ILE A 153 -12.22 -12.92 -4.93
C ILE A 153 -13.07 -13.31 -3.71
N ASN A 154 -12.67 -14.37 -3.04
CA ASN A 154 -13.37 -14.91 -1.87
C ASN A 154 -12.75 -14.42 -0.56
N ASP A 155 -11.44 -14.18 -0.53
CA ASP A 155 -10.72 -13.68 0.63
C ASP A 155 -9.86 -12.47 0.24
N ILE A 156 -10.34 -11.27 0.59
CA ILE A 156 -9.64 -10.02 0.32
C ILE A 156 -8.43 -9.80 1.26
N TYR A 157 -8.35 -10.57 2.36
CA TYR A 157 -7.23 -10.51 3.31
C TYR A 157 -6.08 -11.45 2.90
N ASP A 158 -6.28 -12.33 1.94
CA ASP A 158 -5.20 -13.08 1.32
C ASP A 158 -4.38 -12.16 0.39
N PRO A 159 -3.06 -12.07 0.57
CA PRO A 159 -2.22 -11.15 -0.22
C PRO A 159 -2.30 -11.36 -1.72
N GLU A 160 -2.30 -12.62 -2.18
CA GLU A 160 -2.37 -12.94 -3.59
C GLU A 160 -3.71 -12.52 -4.18
N GLN A 161 -4.81 -12.83 -3.49
CA GLN A 161 -6.15 -12.48 -3.94
C GLN A 161 -6.37 -10.97 -3.94
N ASN A 162 -5.82 -10.25 -2.96
CA ASN A 162 -5.87 -8.79 -2.90
C ASN A 162 -5.16 -8.15 -4.09
N ILE A 163 -3.94 -8.59 -4.40
CA ILE A 163 -3.16 -8.12 -5.57
C ILE A 163 -3.91 -8.47 -6.87
N LYS A 164 -4.41 -9.69 -7.01
CA LYS A 164 -5.21 -10.10 -8.16
C LYS A 164 -6.42 -9.17 -8.38
N ALA A 165 -7.18 -8.87 -7.31
CA ALA A 165 -8.33 -7.97 -7.37
C ALA A 165 -7.93 -6.57 -7.86
N GLY A 166 -6.87 -6.00 -7.29
CA GLY A 166 -6.37 -4.68 -7.66
C GLY A 166 -5.91 -4.60 -9.12
N ILE A 167 -5.16 -5.60 -9.57
CA ILE A 167 -4.67 -5.68 -10.95
C ILE A 167 -5.84 -5.82 -11.93
N TYR A 168 -6.84 -6.64 -11.64
CA TYR A 168 -8.02 -6.80 -12.50
C TYR A 168 -8.86 -5.52 -12.53
N HIS A 169 -8.92 -4.80 -11.40
CA HIS A 169 -9.58 -3.49 -11.37
C HIS A 169 -8.84 -2.45 -12.22
N LEU A 170 -7.51 -2.39 -12.13
CA LEU A 170 -6.68 -1.56 -13.00
C LEU A 170 -6.88 -1.91 -14.48
N ALA A 171 -6.90 -3.21 -14.82
CA ALA A 171 -7.11 -3.66 -16.20
C ALA A 171 -8.47 -3.24 -16.76
N ARG A 172 -9.52 -3.30 -15.92
CA ARG A 172 -10.85 -2.80 -16.30
C ARG A 172 -10.82 -1.28 -16.56
N LEU A 173 -10.21 -0.51 -15.68
CA LEU A 173 -10.07 0.95 -15.84
C LEU A 173 -9.24 1.28 -17.09
N GLN A 174 -8.10 0.63 -17.26
CA GLN A 174 -7.24 0.80 -18.44
C GLN A 174 -8.01 0.56 -19.74
N ASN A 175 -8.84 -0.48 -19.77
CA ASN A 175 -9.61 -0.81 -20.97
C ASN A 175 -10.64 0.28 -21.36
N ILE A 176 -11.15 1.05 -20.39
CA ILE A 176 -12.02 2.19 -20.66
C ILE A 176 -11.26 3.23 -21.50
N TYR A 177 -10.09 3.65 -21.04
CA TYR A 177 -9.32 4.72 -21.70
C TYR A 177 -8.63 4.24 -22.97
N LYS A 178 -8.22 2.96 -23.02
CA LYS A 178 -7.70 2.33 -24.24
C LYS A 178 -8.75 2.33 -25.37
N LYS A 179 -10.00 1.97 -25.05
CA LYS A 179 -11.11 2.01 -26.01
C LYS A 179 -11.47 3.44 -26.43
N ALA A 180 -11.25 4.43 -25.58
CA ALA A 180 -11.43 5.84 -25.91
C ALA A 180 -10.32 6.38 -26.82
N GLY A 181 -9.19 5.67 -27.01
CA GLY A 181 -8.09 6.07 -27.89
C GLY A 181 -6.91 6.73 -27.20
N ALA A 182 -6.82 6.62 -25.87
CA ALA A 182 -5.64 7.14 -25.15
C ALA A 182 -4.35 6.45 -25.62
N ASP A 183 -3.30 7.23 -25.85
CA ASP A 183 -1.97 6.70 -26.16
C ASP A 183 -1.34 5.99 -24.94
N PRO A 184 -0.26 5.22 -25.10
CA PRO A 184 0.29 4.39 -24.02
C PRO A 184 0.75 5.17 -22.78
N GLU A 185 1.28 6.38 -22.95
CA GLU A 185 1.76 7.20 -21.83
C GLU A 185 0.59 7.79 -21.04
N ASN A 186 -0.36 8.40 -21.73
CA ASN A 186 -1.58 8.96 -21.14
C ASN A 186 -2.44 7.85 -20.52
N LEU A 187 -2.49 6.68 -21.14
CA LEU A 187 -3.25 5.52 -20.67
C LEU A 187 -2.87 5.10 -19.24
N ILE A 188 -1.58 5.08 -18.92
CA ILE A 188 -1.10 4.78 -17.56
C ILE A 188 -1.57 5.84 -16.57
N LYS A 189 -1.35 7.12 -16.88
CA LYS A 189 -1.68 8.26 -16.00
C LYS A 189 -3.18 8.34 -15.73
N LEU A 190 -4.02 8.18 -16.76
CA LEU A 190 -5.48 8.15 -16.67
C LEU A 190 -5.97 6.97 -15.82
N THR A 191 -5.38 5.79 -16.01
CA THR A 191 -5.73 4.60 -15.24
C THR A 191 -5.39 4.78 -13.75
N LEU A 192 -4.22 5.30 -13.42
CA LEU A 192 -3.81 5.61 -12.05
C LEU A 192 -4.73 6.65 -11.39
N ALA A 193 -5.08 7.71 -12.11
CA ALA A 193 -5.99 8.75 -11.63
C ALA A 193 -7.38 8.17 -11.33
N ALA A 194 -7.93 7.37 -12.25
CA ALA A 194 -9.23 6.73 -12.06
C ALA A 194 -9.22 5.72 -10.91
N TYR A 195 -8.10 5.02 -10.70
CA TYR A 195 -7.94 4.12 -9.55
C TYR A 195 -8.05 4.87 -8.23
N ASN A 196 -7.41 6.02 -8.12
CA ASN A 196 -7.38 6.83 -6.90
C ASN A 196 -8.71 7.56 -6.63
N CYS A 197 -9.21 8.33 -7.61
CA CYS A 197 -10.40 9.16 -7.39
C CYS A 197 -11.72 8.49 -7.78
N GLY A 198 -11.66 7.37 -8.48
CA GLY A 198 -12.81 6.71 -9.08
C GLY A 198 -13.11 7.19 -10.49
N GLU A 199 -13.51 6.26 -11.35
CA GLU A 199 -13.80 6.51 -12.77
C GLU A 199 -14.84 7.60 -13.02
N GLY A 200 -15.87 7.70 -12.17
CA GLY A 200 -16.92 8.72 -12.31
C GLY A 200 -16.40 10.14 -12.09
N ARG A 201 -15.53 10.36 -11.10
CA ARG A 201 -14.92 11.67 -10.87
C ARG A 201 -13.94 12.05 -11.98
N LEU A 202 -13.16 11.10 -12.48
CA LEU A 202 -12.30 11.35 -13.62
C LEU A 202 -13.12 11.65 -14.87
N ALA A 203 -14.28 10.98 -15.07
CA ALA A 203 -15.20 11.27 -16.17
C ALA A 203 -15.76 12.69 -16.09
N ASP A 204 -16.08 13.20 -14.90
CA ASP A 204 -16.49 14.60 -14.71
C ASP A 204 -15.36 15.59 -15.11
N CYS A 205 -14.11 15.29 -14.69
CA CYS A 205 -12.96 16.10 -15.11
C CYS A 205 -12.75 16.07 -16.62
N MET A 206 -12.92 14.90 -17.25
CA MET A 206 -12.83 14.75 -18.72
C MET A 206 -13.95 15.50 -19.44
N ALA A 207 -15.17 15.51 -18.90
CA ALA A 207 -16.28 16.26 -19.45
C ALA A 207 -16.03 17.78 -19.39
N LEU A 208 -15.50 18.26 -18.25
CA LEU A 208 -15.12 19.67 -18.08
C LEU A 208 -13.94 20.06 -19.00
N ALA A 209 -12.95 19.19 -19.17
CA ALA A 209 -11.86 19.42 -20.13
C ALA A 209 -12.40 19.59 -21.55
N LYS A 210 -13.32 18.72 -21.97
CA LYS A 210 -13.97 18.80 -23.28
C LYS A 210 -14.80 20.09 -23.45
N GLU A 211 -15.54 20.50 -22.41
CA GLU A 211 -16.27 21.78 -22.41
C GLU A 211 -15.34 22.95 -22.62
N LYS A 212 -14.14 22.91 -22.06
CA LYS A 212 -13.08 23.92 -22.24
C LYS A 212 -12.32 23.81 -23.58
N GLY A 213 -12.68 22.87 -24.45
CA GLY A 213 -12.01 22.64 -25.74
C GLY A 213 -10.68 21.91 -25.64
N LEU A 214 -10.39 21.27 -24.50
CA LEU A 214 -9.19 20.50 -24.28
C LEU A 214 -9.43 19.01 -24.60
N ASP A 215 -8.40 18.31 -25.10
CA ASP A 215 -8.47 16.87 -25.28
C ASP A 215 -8.47 16.16 -23.91
N PRO A 216 -9.57 15.45 -23.55
CA PRO A 216 -9.70 14.80 -22.26
C PRO A 216 -8.84 13.54 -22.11
N LEU A 217 -8.21 13.05 -23.17
CA LEU A 217 -7.32 11.87 -23.11
C LEU A 217 -5.85 12.25 -22.90
N VAL A 218 -5.51 13.53 -22.94
CA VAL A 218 -4.18 14.07 -22.63
C VAL A 218 -4.09 14.40 -21.16
N TRP A 219 -3.19 13.74 -20.44
CA TRP A 219 -3.03 13.89 -18.99
C TRP A 219 -2.72 15.33 -18.57
N GLU A 220 -1.87 16.02 -19.30
CA GLU A 220 -1.47 17.40 -19.03
C GLU A 220 -2.68 18.32 -18.99
N ASN A 221 -3.63 18.15 -19.93
CA ASN A 221 -4.90 18.90 -19.97
C ASN A 221 -5.76 18.57 -18.72
N LEU A 222 -5.84 17.30 -18.33
CA LEU A 222 -6.58 16.92 -17.12
C LEU A 222 -5.89 17.43 -15.85
N ALA A 223 -4.57 17.47 -15.81
CA ALA A 223 -3.84 18.01 -14.67
C ALA A 223 -4.14 19.49 -14.42
N GLU A 224 -4.46 20.26 -15.47
CA GLU A 224 -4.94 21.65 -15.36
C GLU A 224 -6.40 21.73 -14.90
N VAL A 225 -7.25 20.80 -15.34
CA VAL A 225 -8.70 20.82 -15.07
C VAL A 225 -9.04 20.25 -13.68
N ILE A 226 -8.36 19.20 -13.24
CA ILE A 226 -8.62 18.53 -11.94
C ILE A 226 -8.63 19.51 -10.76
N PRO A 227 -7.70 20.49 -10.62
CA PRO A 227 -7.74 21.45 -9.53
C PRO A 227 -8.96 22.39 -9.57
N LEU A 228 -9.50 22.66 -10.76
CA LEU A 228 -10.66 23.54 -10.94
C LEU A 228 -11.93 22.93 -10.35
N MET A 229 -12.01 21.62 -10.22
CA MET A 229 -13.17 20.90 -9.67
C MET A 229 -13.49 21.22 -8.19
N LYS A 230 -12.67 22.01 -7.50
CA LYS A 230 -12.96 22.56 -6.17
C LYS A 230 -13.76 23.88 -6.22
N GLU A 231 -13.73 24.58 -7.36
CA GLU A 231 -14.32 25.90 -7.58
C GLU A 231 -15.78 25.77 -8.01
N GLU A 232 -16.64 26.62 -7.45
CA GLU A 232 -18.10 26.53 -7.61
C GLU A 232 -18.53 26.64 -9.07
N GLU A 233 -17.92 27.54 -9.80
CA GLU A 233 -18.15 27.76 -11.24
C GLU A 233 -17.99 26.48 -12.05
N HIS A 234 -16.99 25.65 -11.69
CA HIS A 234 -16.65 24.45 -12.46
C HIS A 234 -17.38 23.20 -12.00
N TYR A 235 -17.48 22.94 -10.68
CA TYR A 235 -18.18 21.73 -10.22
C TYR A 235 -19.72 21.83 -10.33
N LYS A 236 -20.27 23.03 -10.57
CA LYS A 236 -21.70 23.23 -10.87
C LYS A 236 -22.02 23.28 -12.37
N SER A 237 -21.03 23.13 -13.25
CA SER A 237 -21.29 23.01 -14.70
C SER A 237 -22.22 21.82 -14.98
N ASP A 238 -23.09 21.98 -15.98
CA ASP A 238 -24.06 20.93 -16.39
C ASP A 238 -23.44 19.61 -16.81
N VAL A 239 -22.17 19.64 -17.20
CA VAL A 239 -21.42 18.43 -17.59
C VAL A 239 -20.87 17.64 -16.39
N VAL A 240 -20.85 18.24 -15.19
CA VAL A 240 -20.32 17.62 -13.96
C VAL A 240 -21.46 16.96 -13.16
N LYS A 241 -21.36 15.67 -12.93
CA LYS A 241 -22.44 14.87 -12.29
C LYS A 241 -22.22 14.64 -10.80
N LEU A 242 -20.98 14.50 -10.36
CA LEU A 242 -20.63 14.15 -8.97
C LEU A 242 -20.25 15.35 -8.10
N GLY A 243 -20.27 16.54 -8.70
CA GLY A 243 -20.05 17.82 -8.00
C GLY A 243 -18.61 17.99 -7.51
N ARG A 244 -18.46 18.75 -6.42
CA ARG A 244 -17.18 19.21 -5.89
C ARG A 244 -16.18 18.06 -5.66
N PHE A 245 -14.94 18.25 -6.14
CA PHE A 245 -13.85 17.33 -6.00
C PHE A 245 -12.52 18.04 -5.68
N ASN A 246 -11.85 17.62 -4.61
CA ASN A 246 -10.49 18.11 -4.32
C ASN A 246 -9.48 17.16 -4.96
N GLY A 247 -9.11 17.43 -6.21
CA GLY A 247 -8.29 16.55 -7.03
C GLY A 247 -6.78 16.63 -6.78
N GLY A 248 -6.31 17.52 -5.91
CA GLY A 248 -4.87 17.66 -5.64
C GLY A 248 -4.21 16.39 -5.14
N GLU A 249 -4.94 15.58 -4.37
CA GLU A 249 -4.44 14.26 -3.91
C GLU A 249 -4.25 13.29 -5.08
N THR A 250 -5.14 13.32 -6.08
CA THR A 250 -5.06 12.46 -7.26
C THR A 250 -3.87 12.83 -8.14
N LEU A 251 -3.61 14.13 -8.36
CA LEU A 251 -2.42 14.58 -9.09
C LEU A 251 -1.14 14.10 -8.41
N LYS A 252 -1.03 14.36 -7.10
CA LYS A 252 0.11 13.94 -6.31
C LYS A 252 0.28 12.41 -6.29
N PHE A 253 -0.83 11.67 -6.27
CA PHE A 253 -0.80 10.21 -6.32
C PHE A 253 -0.16 9.69 -7.61
N VAL A 254 -0.58 10.22 -8.77
CA VAL A 254 -0.01 9.84 -10.07
C VAL A 254 1.48 10.19 -10.14
N GLU A 255 1.85 11.42 -9.73
CA GLU A 255 3.23 11.89 -9.71
C GLU A 255 4.13 11.00 -8.85
N LEU A 256 3.74 10.74 -7.60
CA LEU A 256 4.51 9.92 -6.66
C LEU A 256 4.70 8.48 -7.14
N ILE A 257 3.71 7.90 -7.84
CA ILE A 257 3.83 6.56 -8.40
C ILE A 257 4.86 6.53 -9.52
N LEU A 258 4.80 7.48 -10.45
CA LEU A 258 5.71 7.54 -11.58
C LEU A 258 7.15 7.84 -11.14
N GLU A 259 7.32 8.75 -10.19
CA GLU A 259 8.63 9.03 -9.58
C GLU A 259 9.21 7.77 -8.92
N ARG A 260 8.42 7.09 -8.10
CA ARG A 260 8.82 5.84 -7.44
C ARG A 260 9.13 4.72 -8.42
N TYR A 261 8.36 4.63 -9.50
CA TYR A 261 8.63 3.69 -10.57
C TYR A 261 10.01 3.93 -11.19
N GLY A 262 10.36 5.20 -11.48
CA GLY A 262 11.69 5.58 -11.93
C GLY A 262 12.80 5.14 -10.96
N GLN A 263 12.60 5.34 -9.64
CA GLN A 263 13.53 4.91 -8.60
C GLN A 263 13.66 3.36 -8.56
N TYR A 264 12.56 2.63 -8.69
CA TYR A 264 12.60 1.17 -8.74
C TYR A 264 13.30 0.65 -9.99
N CYS A 265 13.13 1.30 -11.15
CA CYS A 265 13.83 0.93 -12.38
C CYS A 265 15.34 1.10 -12.28
N GLN A 266 15.83 2.05 -11.48
CA GLN A 266 17.26 2.26 -11.25
C GLN A 266 17.87 1.26 -10.27
N SER A 267 17.06 0.72 -9.35
CA SER A 267 17.54 -0.09 -8.22
C SER A 267 17.19 -1.58 -8.31
N VAL A 268 16.26 -1.95 -9.18
CA VAL A 268 15.74 -3.33 -9.29
C VAL A 268 15.64 -3.72 -10.76
N GLU A 269 16.20 -4.87 -11.13
CA GLU A 269 16.07 -5.44 -12.47
C GLU A 269 14.62 -5.84 -12.78
N LYS A 270 14.27 -5.82 -14.07
CA LYS A 270 12.92 -6.14 -14.56
C LYS A 270 12.55 -7.61 -14.32
#